data_2fe3bd3f331d6a73da8e6443705954b9
#
_entry.id   2fe3bd3f331d6a73da8e6443705954b9
#
_cell.length_a   1.000
_cell.length_b   1.000
_cell.length_c   1.000
_cell.angle_alpha   90.00
_cell.angle_beta   90.00
_cell.angle_gamma   90.00
#
_symmetry.space_group_name_H-M   'P 1'
#
loop_
_entity.id
_entity.type
_entity.pdbx_description
1 polymer ?
#
loop_
_entity_poly.entity_id
_entity_poly.type
_entity_poly.pdbx_seq_one_letter_code
_entity_poly.pdbx_strand_id
1 'polypeptide(L)'
;MSFAQIFYATSRGALRQRQFPALTTQTRSAVRFSSSSAVSKASSPVLPGLPSACKQLFDAKAKKGLSFGEIGEAIGKDEIWTAALFYGQAKPAPEDLSKLSEALGVPHQSLKDSLGDHWWPTRGLGPDPPQDPVIYRLHEGVLVYGYPIKAVIHEKFGDGIMSLIDCHVTVDRKPHEKGDRVVLTFDGKFLPYAKW
;
A
#
# COMPACT_ATOMS: atom_id res chain seq x y z
N MET A 1 -16.18 59.80 34.64
CA MET A 1 -17.49 59.72 35.33
C MET A 1 -18.14 58.40 34.94
N SER A 2 -18.46 57.68 35.97
CA SER A 2 -19.40 56.56 36.16
C SER A 2 -19.01 55.17 35.65
N PHE A 3 -18.65 54.38 36.65
CA PHE A 3 -18.55 52.92 36.66
C PHE A 3 -19.94 52.28 36.60
N ALA A 4 -20.09 51.22 35.84
CA ALA A 4 -21.19 50.26 36.02
C ALA A 4 -20.57 48.85 36.24
N GLN A 5 -20.63 48.40 37.51
CA GLN A 5 -20.34 47.05 37.94
C GLN A 5 -21.48 46.14 37.50
N ILE A 6 -21.17 45.03 36.78
CA ILE A 6 -22.12 43.97 36.55
C ILE A 6 -21.74 42.79 37.46
N PHE A 7 -22.68 42.46 38.36
CA PHE A 7 -22.63 41.35 39.31
C PHE A 7 -22.71 40.00 38.56
N TYR A 8 -21.76 39.12 38.79
CA TYR A 8 -21.87 37.70 38.44
C TYR A 8 -22.53 36.94 39.59
N ALA A 9 -23.70 36.43 39.37
CA ALA A 9 -24.38 35.50 40.28
C ALA A 9 -23.85 34.07 40.03
N THR A 10 -23.18 33.50 41.04
CA THR A 10 -22.76 32.11 41.09
C THR A 10 -23.93 31.21 41.45
N SER A 11 -24.48 30.45 40.49
CA SER A 11 -25.39 29.35 40.80
C SER A 11 -24.58 28.05 40.96
N ARG A 12 -24.52 27.57 42.21
CA ARG A 12 -24.02 26.22 42.54
C ARG A 12 -25.06 25.19 42.11
N GLY A 13 -24.84 24.57 40.94
CA GLY A 13 -25.56 23.39 40.51
C GLY A 13 -24.91 22.12 41.08
N ALA A 14 -25.68 21.39 41.90
CA ALA A 14 -25.26 20.13 42.51
C ALA A 14 -24.97 19.07 41.42
N LEU A 15 -23.74 18.54 41.36
CA LEU A 15 -23.38 17.39 40.57
C LEU A 15 -24.04 16.12 41.16
N ARG A 16 -25.08 15.65 40.49
CA ARG A 16 -25.64 14.33 40.71
C ARG A 16 -24.68 13.28 40.14
N GLN A 17 -23.96 12.59 41.00
CA GLN A 17 -23.17 11.40 40.61
C GLN A 17 -24.13 10.33 40.09
N ARG A 18 -24.05 10.06 38.79
CA ARG A 18 -24.65 8.87 38.17
C ARG A 18 -23.69 7.69 38.42
N GLN A 19 -24.10 6.78 39.27
CA GLN A 19 -23.45 5.48 39.42
C GLN A 19 -23.70 4.69 38.13
N PHE A 20 -22.59 4.34 37.45
CA PHE A 20 -22.59 3.39 36.33
C PHE A 20 -22.58 1.97 36.92
N PRO A 21 -23.44 1.06 36.44
CA PRO A 21 -23.35 -0.35 36.84
C PRO A 21 -22.07 -0.96 36.28
N ALA A 22 -21.43 -1.81 37.11
CA ALA A 22 -20.23 -2.55 36.75
C ALA A 22 -20.47 -3.39 35.48
N LEU A 23 -19.63 -3.17 34.47
CA LEU A 23 -19.58 -4.02 33.28
C LEU A 23 -19.06 -5.41 33.67
N THR A 24 -19.92 -6.38 33.61
CA THR A 24 -19.60 -7.80 33.71
C THR A 24 -18.63 -8.14 32.54
N THR A 25 -17.46 -8.60 32.89
CA THR A 25 -16.44 -9.07 31.94
C THR A 25 -16.94 -10.33 31.26
N GLN A 26 -17.61 -10.19 30.11
CA GLN A 26 -17.83 -11.31 29.20
C GLN A 26 -16.50 -11.65 28.54
N THR A 27 -15.96 -12.80 28.90
CA THR A 27 -14.87 -13.49 28.20
C THR A 27 -15.27 -13.65 26.74
N ARG A 28 -14.72 -12.79 25.87
CA ARG A 28 -14.81 -12.96 24.42
C ARG A 28 -14.04 -14.23 24.05
N SER A 29 -14.79 -15.26 23.78
CA SER A 29 -14.33 -16.45 23.07
C SER A 29 -13.64 -15.98 21.79
N ALA A 30 -12.33 -16.24 21.68
CA ALA A 30 -11.58 -15.93 20.47
C ALA A 30 -12.08 -16.84 19.36
N VAL A 31 -12.95 -16.30 18.51
CA VAL A 31 -13.29 -16.92 17.23
C VAL A 31 -12.00 -16.87 16.41
N ARG A 32 -11.29 -18.00 16.36
CA ARG A 32 -10.24 -18.22 15.37
C ARG A 32 -10.90 -18.14 14.00
N PHE A 33 -10.78 -17.01 13.34
CA PHE A 33 -10.97 -16.92 11.90
C PHE A 33 -9.84 -17.72 11.26
N SER A 34 -10.12 -18.97 10.96
CA SER A 34 -9.37 -19.75 10.00
C SER A 34 -9.63 -19.13 8.62
N SER A 35 -8.85 -18.13 8.24
CA SER A 35 -8.82 -17.61 6.88
C SER A 35 -8.02 -18.57 6.01
N SER A 36 -8.58 -19.75 5.77
CA SER A 36 -8.23 -20.56 4.62
C SER A 36 -8.87 -19.93 3.39
N SER A 37 -8.41 -18.73 3.01
CA SER A 37 -8.60 -18.26 1.66
C SER A 37 -7.63 -19.06 0.81
N ALA A 38 -8.14 -20.04 0.10
CA ALA A 38 -7.41 -20.68 -0.98
C ALA A 38 -6.97 -19.59 -1.96
N VAL A 39 -5.73 -19.13 -1.80
CA VAL A 39 -5.09 -18.21 -2.76
C VAL A 39 -5.14 -18.94 -4.08
N SER A 40 -5.94 -18.44 -5.02
CA SER A 40 -6.05 -18.97 -6.36
C SER A 40 -4.64 -19.15 -6.93
N LYS A 41 -4.29 -20.38 -7.29
CA LYS A 41 -3.03 -20.75 -7.96
C LYS A 41 -2.94 -20.23 -9.41
N ALA A 42 -3.75 -19.23 -9.77
CA ALA A 42 -3.69 -18.63 -11.08
C ALA A 42 -2.36 -17.89 -11.22
N SER A 43 -1.49 -18.40 -12.07
CA SER A 43 -0.30 -17.69 -12.53
C SER A 43 -0.78 -16.41 -13.21
N SER A 44 -0.41 -15.24 -12.66
CA SER A 44 -0.67 -13.96 -13.34
C SER A 44 -0.02 -14.02 -14.72
N PRO A 45 -0.73 -13.63 -15.81
CA PRO A 45 -0.16 -13.64 -17.14
C PRO A 45 1.07 -12.72 -17.15
N VAL A 46 2.21 -13.27 -17.53
CA VAL A 46 3.45 -12.50 -17.67
C VAL A 46 3.28 -11.58 -18.87
N LEU A 47 3.39 -10.29 -18.64
CA LEU A 47 3.27 -9.28 -19.68
C LEU A 47 4.41 -9.44 -20.71
N PRO A 48 4.15 -9.19 -22.00
CA PRO A 48 5.18 -9.20 -23.03
C PRO A 48 6.31 -8.22 -22.74
N GLY A 49 7.55 -8.59 -23.05
CA GLY A 49 8.72 -7.72 -22.91
C GLY A 49 9.37 -7.70 -21.52
N LEU A 50 8.88 -8.47 -20.56
CA LEU A 50 9.55 -8.61 -19.28
C LEU A 50 10.80 -9.47 -19.37
N PRO A 51 11.84 -9.21 -18.53
CA PRO A 51 13.02 -10.08 -18.41
C PRO A 51 12.62 -11.54 -18.11
N SER A 52 13.37 -12.49 -18.62
CA SER A 52 13.09 -13.93 -18.44
C SER A 52 13.04 -14.35 -16.97
N ALA A 53 13.82 -13.70 -16.11
CA ALA A 53 13.80 -13.92 -14.67
C ALA A 53 12.43 -13.58 -14.04
N CYS A 54 11.68 -12.60 -14.56
CA CYS A 54 10.35 -12.28 -14.07
C CYS A 54 9.41 -13.49 -14.16
N LYS A 55 9.45 -14.20 -15.31
CA LYS A 55 8.68 -15.43 -15.47
C LYS A 55 9.13 -16.50 -14.47
N GLN A 56 10.43 -16.69 -14.29
CA GLN A 56 10.96 -17.66 -13.32
C GLN A 56 10.51 -17.35 -11.88
N LEU A 57 10.48 -16.08 -11.51
CA LEU A 57 9.99 -15.63 -10.19
C LEU A 57 8.50 -15.95 -10.00
N PHE A 58 7.66 -15.66 -10.99
CA PHE A 58 6.24 -16.00 -10.94
C PHE A 58 6.00 -17.51 -10.87
N ASP A 59 6.71 -18.29 -11.68
CA ASP A 59 6.61 -19.75 -11.68
C ASP A 59 7.04 -20.34 -10.31
N ALA A 60 8.12 -19.82 -9.72
CA ALA A 60 8.62 -20.25 -8.43
C ALA A 60 7.67 -19.87 -7.29
N LYS A 61 7.13 -18.64 -7.32
CA LYS A 61 6.09 -18.18 -6.39
C LYS A 61 4.87 -19.11 -6.41
N ALA A 62 4.36 -19.39 -7.60
CA ALA A 62 3.21 -20.29 -7.79
C ALA A 62 3.49 -21.70 -7.28
N LYS A 63 4.69 -22.27 -7.61
CA LYS A 63 5.10 -23.59 -7.14
C LYS A 63 5.20 -23.70 -5.63
N LYS A 64 5.67 -22.64 -4.95
CA LYS A 64 5.78 -22.61 -3.49
C LYS A 64 4.48 -22.20 -2.80
N GLY A 65 3.51 -21.65 -3.52
CA GLY A 65 2.24 -21.17 -2.97
C GLY A 65 2.38 -19.95 -2.06
N LEU A 66 3.45 -19.15 -2.23
CA LEU A 66 3.73 -17.97 -1.43
C LEU A 66 2.97 -16.74 -1.95
N SER A 67 2.56 -15.85 -1.04
CA SER A 67 2.07 -14.51 -1.33
C SER A 67 3.25 -13.53 -1.56
N PHE A 68 2.98 -12.35 -2.11
CA PHE A 68 3.99 -11.29 -2.20
C PHE A 68 4.39 -10.77 -0.81
N GLY A 69 3.46 -10.75 0.15
CA GLY A 69 3.75 -10.38 1.53
C GLY A 69 4.75 -11.32 2.17
N GLU A 70 4.53 -12.65 2.11
CA GLU A 70 5.46 -13.66 2.65
C GLU A 70 6.84 -13.60 2.00
N ILE A 71 6.89 -13.35 0.69
CA ILE A 71 8.17 -13.16 -0.01
C ILE A 71 8.82 -11.85 0.44
N GLY A 72 8.04 -10.78 0.56
CA GLY A 72 8.50 -9.47 1.03
C GLY A 72 9.11 -9.55 2.42
N GLU A 73 8.46 -10.23 3.36
CA GLU A 73 8.99 -10.47 4.70
C GLU A 73 10.32 -11.23 4.65
N ALA A 74 10.42 -12.28 3.83
CA ALA A 74 11.64 -13.07 3.69
C ALA A 74 12.84 -12.26 3.17
N ILE A 75 12.59 -11.28 2.29
CA ILE A 75 13.67 -10.45 1.73
C ILE A 75 13.83 -9.09 2.41
N GLY A 76 12.93 -8.74 3.36
CA GLY A 76 12.93 -7.46 4.07
C GLY A 76 12.48 -6.28 3.20
N LYS A 77 11.47 -6.50 2.37
CA LYS A 77 10.85 -5.49 1.48
C LYS A 77 9.33 -5.50 1.59
N ASP A 78 8.72 -4.40 1.22
CA ASP A 78 7.27 -4.27 1.16
C ASP A 78 6.63 -5.19 0.11
N GLU A 79 5.38 -5.55 0.32
CA GLU A 79 4.60 -6.39 -0.57
C GLU A 79 4.50 -5.80 -1.98
N ILE A 80 4.19 -4.51 -2.09
CA ILE A 80 4.06 -3.82 -3.38
C ILE A 80 5.41 -3.66 -4.07
N TRP A 81 6.49 -3.35 -3.33
CA TRP A 81 7.84 -3.32 -3.90
C TRP A 81 8.24 -4.71 -4.43
N THR A 82 7.92 -5.77 -3.67
CA THR A 82 8.17 -7.16 -4.08
C THR A 82 7.41 -7.49 -5.36
N ALA A 83 6.12 -7.16 -5.42
CA ALA A 83 5.34 -7.35 -6.65
C ALA A 83 5.92 -6.53 -7.81
N ALA A 84 6.32 -5.27 -7.58
CA ALA A 84 6.93 -4.42 -8.61
C ALA A 84 8.22 -5.03 -9.18
N LEU A 85 9.03 -5.70 -8.36
CA LEU A 85 10.20 -6.43 -8.83
C LEU A 85 9.84 -7.59 -9.77
N PHE A 86 8.81 -8.36 -9.45
CA PHE A 86 8.32 -9.46 -10.29
C PHE A 86 7.81 -8.96 -11.65
N TYR A 87 7.31 -7.74 -11.72
CA TYR A 87 6.92 -7.08 -12.96
C TYR A 87 8.04 -6.26 -13.62
N GLY A 88 9.28 -6.37 -13.14
CA GLY A 88 10.42 -5.64 -13.70
C GLY A 88 10.32 -4.12 -13.50
N GLN A 89 9.58 -3.65 -12.49
CA GLN A 89 9.37 -2.23 -12.20
C GLN A 89 10.22 -1.72 -11.02
N ALA A 90 10.87 -2.61 -10.27
CA ALA A 90 11.82 -2.27 -9.21
C ALA A 90 13.22 -2.80 -9.53
N LYS A 91 14.25 -2.04 -9.16
CA LYS A 91 15.66 -2.45 -9.27
C LYS A 91 16.06 -3.16 -7.98
N PRO A 92 16.42 -4.46 -8.03
CA PRO A 92 16.94 -5.14 -6.86
C PRO A 92 18.40 -4.74 -6.59
N ALA A 93 18.80 -4.76 -5.31
CA ALA A 93 20.19 -4.79 -4.91
C ALA A 93 20.74 -6.23 -4.99
N PRO A 94 22.06 -6.42 -5.01
CA PRO A 94 22.66 -7.77 -5.01
C PRO A 94 22.16 -8.65 -3.86
N GLU A 95 22.00 -8.07 -2.68
CA GLU A 95 21.48 -8.77 -1.49
C GLU A 95 20.02 -9.23 -1.67
N ASP A 96 19.21 -8.44 -2.36
CA ASP A 96 17.81 -8.80 -2.65
C ASP A 96 17.76 -10.04 -3.56
N LEU A 97 18.64 -10.12 -4.56
CA LEU A 97 18.73 -11.27 -5.45
C LEU A 97 19.15 -12.55 -4.72
N SER A 98 20.07 -12.44 -3.75
CA SER A 98 20.48 -13.56 -2.90
C SER A 98 19.34 -14.08 -2.05
N LYS A 99 18.63 -13.19 -1.36
CA LYS A 99 17.47 -13.53 -0.52
C LYS A 99 16.32 -14.11 -1.35
N LEU A 100 16.05 -13.57 -2.54
CA LEU A 100 15.05 -14.12 -3.47
C LEU A 100 15.41 -15.54 -3.94
N SER A 101 16.68 -15.77 -4.25
CA SER A 101 17.20 -17.09 -4.63
C SER A 101 16.91 -18.12 -3.54
N GLU A 102 17.20 -17.79 -2.29
CA GLU A 102 16.93 -18.65 -1.12
C GLU A 102 15.43 -18.84 -0.89
N ALA A 103 14.67 -17.75 -0.85
CA ALA A 103 13.23 -17.77 -0.57
C ALA A 103 12.46 -18.58 -1.63
N LEU A 104 12.81 -18.44 -2.89
CA LEU A 104 12.09 -19.05 -4.01
C LEU A 104 12.73 -20.32 -4.57
N GLY A 105 14.01 -20.60 -4.25
CA GLY A 105 14.73 -21.72 -4.82
C GLY A 105 15.06 -21.53 -6.33
N VAL A 106 15.19 -20.27 -6.76
CA VAL A 106 15.61 -19.91 -8.12
C VAL A 106 17.14 -19.77 -8.13
N PRO A 107 17.87 -20.31 -9.14
CA PRO A 107 19.32 -20.17 -9.17
C PRO A 107 19.76 -18.71 -9.12
N HIS A 108 20.60 -18.34 -8.15
CA HIS A 108 21.08 -16.96 -7.95
C HIS A 108 21.74 -16.40 -9.21
N GLN A 109 22.54 -17.21 -9.91
CA GLN A 109 23.21 -16.79 -11.13
C GLN A 109 22.20 -16.37 -12.21
N SER A 110 21.12 -17.11 -12.38
CA SER A 110 20.05 -16.76 -13.35
C SER A 110 19.40 -15.41 -13.04
N LEU A 111 19.16 -15.10 -11.75
CA LEU A 111 18.64 -13.79 -11.31
C LEU A 111 19.67 -12.69 -11.57
N LYS A 112 20.93 -12.92 -11.25
CA LYS A 112 22.02 -11.98 -11.47
C LYS A 112 22.24 -11.66 -12.95
N ASP A 113 22.18 -12.67 -13.82
CA ASP A 113 22.36 -12.50 -15.27
C ASP A 113 21.22 -11.68 -15.90
N SER A 114 20.02 -11.74 -15.33
CA SER A 114 18.85 -11.06 -15.89
C SER A 114 18.53 -9.72 -15.21
N LEU A 115 18.77 -9.59 -13.91
CA LEU A 115 18.34 -8.47 -13.07
C LEU A 115 19.49 -7.82 -12.28
N GLY A 116 20.73 -8.21 -12.56
CA GLY A 116 21.93 -7.69 -11.88
C GLY A 116 22.23 -6.22 -12.18
N ASP A 117 23.46 -5.79 -11.88
CA ASP A 117 23.86 -4.38 -11.93
C ASP A 117 23.70 -3.73 -13.31
N HIS A 118 23.89 -4.51 -14.36
CA HIS A 118 23.77 -4.08 -15.77
C HIS A 118 22.32 -3.82 -16.21
N TRP A 119 21.31 -4.35 -15.46
CA TRP A 119 19.91 -4.22 -15.84
C TRP A 119 19.26 -3.00 -15.18
N TRP A 120 18.44 -2.28 -15.95
CA TRP A 120 17.65 -1.15 -15.47
C TRP A 120 16.17 -1.36 -15.81
N PRO A 121 15.25 -1.13 -14.85
CA PRO A 121 13.84 -1.26 -15.12
C PRO A 121 13.35 -0.20 -16.11
N THR A 122 12.59 -0.63 -17.12
CA THR A 122 11.77 0.27 -17.94
C THR A 122 10.43 0.43 -17.25
N ARG A 123 10.19 1.59 -16.68
CA ARG A 123 9.00 1.83 -15.87
C ARG A 123 7.79 2.18 -16.73
N GLY A 124 6.62 1.71 -16.29
CA GLY A 124 5.36 1.77 -17.03
C GLY A 124 5.09 0.49 -17.81
N LEU A 125 3.90 -0.07 -17.63
CA LEU A 125 3.48 -1.31 -18.28
C LEU A 125 2.10 -1.16 -18.88
N GLY A 126 1.87 -1.87 -19.99
CA GLY A 126 0.57 -1.92 -20.66
C GLY A 126 0.31 -0.72 -21.57
N PRO A 127 -0.86 -0.71 -22.23
CA PRO A 127 -1.26 0.34 -23.13
C PRO A 127 -1.71 1.60 -22.38
N ASP A 128 -1.69 2.74 -23.08
CA ASP A 128 -2.31 4.00 -22.64
C ASP A 128 -3.41 4.39 -23.66
N PRO A 129 -4.71 4.48 -23.27
CA PRO A 129 -5.24 4.25 -21.92
C PRO A 129 -5.19 2.77 -21.49
N PRO A 130 -5.18 2.47 -20.17
CA PRO A 130 -5.15 1.11 -19.66
C PRO A 130 -6.37 0.29 -20.10
N GLN A 131 -6.16 -0.97 -20.46
CA GLN A 131 -7.23 -1.90 -20.86
C GLN A 131 -7.63 -2.89 -19.76
N ASP A 132 -6.73 -3.16 -18.80
CA ASP A 132 -7.06 -4.00 -17.65
C ASP A 132 -8.12 -3.31 -16.78
N PRO A 133 -9.21 -4.01 -16.39
CA PRO A 133 -10.30 -3.40 -15.63
C PRO A 133 -9.89 -2.77 -14.30
N VAL A 134 -8.93 -3.36 -13.57
CA VAL A 134 -8.45 -2.82 -12.29
C VAL A 134 -7.63 -1.55 -12.54
N ILE A 135 -6.70 -1.60 -13.47
CA ILE A 135 -5.84 -0.45 -13.80
C ILE A 135 -6.66 0.68 -14.42
N TYR A 136 -7.63 0.35 -15.28
CA TYR A 136 -8.54 1.34 -15.86
C TYR A 136 -9.37 2.06 -14.80
N ARG A 137 -9.87 1.36 -13.76
CA ARG A 137 -10.61 2.00 -12.66
C ARG A 137 -9.75 2.93 -11.83
N LEU A 138 -8.49 2.60 -11.61
CA LEU A 138 -7.54 3.51 -10.94
C LEU A 138 -7.26 4.75 -11.81
N HIS A 139 -7.08 4.56 -13.12
CA HIS A 139 -6.93 5.66 -14.08
C HIS A 139 -8.17 6.56 -14.11
N GLU A 140 -9.38 5.99 -14.20
CA GLU A 140 -10.64 6.72 -14.12
C GLU A 140 -10.76 7.52 -12.81
N GLY A 141 -10.34 6.92 -11.68
CA GLY A 141 -10.30 7.59 -10.39
C GLY A 141 -9.41 8.84 -10.40
N VAL A 142 -8.26 8.79 -11.07
CA VAL A 142 -7.39 9.96 -11.24
C VAL A 142 -8.03 11.00 -12.17
N LEU A 143 -8.72 10.60 -13.24
CA LEU A 143 -9.41 11.54 -14.11
C LEU A 143 -10.55 12.28 -13.38
N VAL A 144 -11.27 11.58 -12.49
CA VAL A 144 -12.40 12.17 -11.73
C VAL A 144 -11.91 13.00 -10.53
N TYR A 145 -10.98 12.45 -9.75
CA TYR A 145 -10.59 13.03 -8.47
C TYR A 145 -9.24 13.74 -8.50
N GLY A 146 -8.48 13.67 -9.57
CA GLY A 146 -7.12 14.21 -9.62
C GLY A 146 -7.07 15.71 -9.33
N TYR A 147 -7.89 16.54 -9.98
CA TYR A 147 -7.94 17.99 -9.68
C TYR A 147 -8.45 18.31 -8.28
N PRO A 148 -9.51 17.67 -7.74
CA PRO A 148 -9.88 17.78 -6.34
C PRO A 148 -8.75 17.43 -5.38
N ILE A 149 -8.06 16.31 -5.60
CA ILE A 149 -6.91 15.89 -4.79
C ILE A 149 -5.79 16.94 -4.86
N LYS A 150 -5.44 17.40 -6.06
CA LYS A 150 -4.45 18.47 -6.27
C LYS A 150 -4.81 19.72 -5.47
N ALA A 151 -6.06 20.19 -5.53
CA ALA A 151 -6.50 21.36 -4.80
C ALA A 151 -6.29 21.21 -3.29
N VAL A 152 -6.65 20.06 -2.72
CA VAL A 152 -6.48 19.76 -1.29
C VAL A 152 -5.00 19.65 -0.91
N ILE A 153 -4.16 19.07 -1.78
CA ILE A 153 -2.70 19.02 -1.55
C ILE A 153 -2.14 20.44 -1.50
N HIS A 154 -2.49 21.29 -2.47
CA HIS A 154 -2.00 22.68 -2.50
C HIS A 154 -2.50 23.50 -1.31
N GLU A 155 -3.72 23.27 -0.85
CA GLU A 155 -4.26 23.92 0.35
C GLU A 155 -3.46 23.53 1.62
N LYS A 156 -3.09 22.25 1.74
CA LYS A 156 -2.41 21.74 2.95
C LYS A 156 -0.90 21.95 2.94
N PHE A 157 -0.26 21.85 1.77
CA PHE A 157 1.20 21.79 1.65
C PHE A 157 1.80 22.95 0.83
N GLY A 158 1.00 23.71 0.08
CA GLY A 158 1.47 24.72 -0.85
C GLY A 158 1.77 24.17 -2.25
N ASP A 159 2.48 24.96 -3.05
CA ASP A 159 2.82 24.62 -4.44
C ASP A 159 3.91 23.55 -4.51
N GLY A 160 3.55 22.40 -5.07
CA GLY A 160 4.44 21.24 -5.16
C GLY A 160 3.74 19.99 -5.64
N ILE A 161 4.43 18.87 -5.51
CA ILE A 161 3.94 17.55 -5.89
C ILE A 161 4.14 16.52 -4.77
N MET A 162 3.36 15.45 -4.80
CA MET A 162 3.66 14.21 -4.07
C MET A 162 4.58 13.34 -4.94
N SER A 163 5.74 12.96 -4.41
CA SER A 163 6.65 12.04 -5.08
C SER A 163 6.04 10.64 -5.18
N LEU A 164 6.18 10.00 -6.34
CA LEU A 164 5.97 8.56 -6.53
C LEU A 164 7.29 7.80 -6.66
N ILE A 165 8.43 8.48 -6.48
CA ILE A 165 9.78 7.88 -6.41
C ILE A 165 10.12 7.61 -4.95
N ASP A 166 9.93 8.61 -4.08
CA ASP A 166 10.05 8.50 -2.63
C ASP A 166 8.62 8.32 -2.08
N CYS A 167 8.10 7.09 -2.22
CA CYS A 167 6.70 6.76 -1.95
C CYS A 167 6.58 5.31 -1.46
N HIS A 168 5.78 5.15 -0.42
CA HIS A 168 5.37 3.85 0.08
C HIS A 168 3.92 3.57 -0.35
N VAL A 169 3.65 2.39 -0.91
CA VAL A 169 2.33 2.03 -1.41
C VAL A 169 1.84 0.78 -0.70
N THR A 170 0.62 0.83 -0.14
CA THR A 170 -0.03 -0.33 0.49
C THR A 170 -1.41 -0.61 -0.08
N VAL A 171 -1.82 -1.88 0.02
CA VAL A 171 -3.16 -2.36 -0.31
C VAL A 171 -3.71 -3.12 0.88
N ASP A 172 -4.77 -2.58 1.48
CA ASP A 172 -5.38 -3.16 2.65
C ASP A 172 -6.84 -3.56 2.40
N ARG A 173 -7.29 -4.57 3.14
CA ARG A 173 -8.69 -4.98 3.19
C ARG A 173 -9.37 -4.33 4.38
N LYS A 174 -10.44 -3.60 4.13
CA LYS A 174 -11.32 -3.06 5.18
C LYS A 174 -12.66 -3.79 5.17
N PRO A 175 -13.01 -4.55 6.22
CA PRO A 175 -14.29 -5.22 6.31
C PRO A 175 -15.46 -4.24 6.27
N HIS A 176 -16.53 -4.60 5.56
CA HIS A 176 -17.76 -3.82 5.47
C HIS A 176 -18.97 -4.74 5.27
N GLU A 177 -20.11 -4.40 5.86
CA GLU A 177 -21.34 -5.21 5.85
C GLU A 177 -21.84 -5.61 4.45
N LYS A 178 -21.63 -4.74 3.46
CA LYS A 178 -22.05 -4.94 2.06
C LYS A 178 -20.90 -5.45 1.15
N GLY A 179 -19.89 -6.07 1.73
CA GLY A 179 -18.69 -6.54 1.03
C GLY A 179 -17.46 -5.73 1.37
N ASP A 180 -16.31 -6.40 1.47
CA ASP A 180 -15.04 -5.79 1.85
C ASP A 180 -14.63 -4.64 0.91
N ARG A 181 -13.92 -3.68 1.46
CA ARG A 181 -13.38 -2.55 0.72
C ARG A 181 -11.88 -2.72 0.51
N VAL A 182 -11.40 -2.34 -0.65
CA VAL A 182 -9.98 -2.15 -0.92
C VAL A 182 -9.60 -0.74 -0.44
N VAL A 183 -8.56 -0.67 0.38
CA VAL A 183 -7.92 0.60 0.77
C VAL A 183 -6.57 0.64 0.09
N LEU A 184 -6.35 1.66 -0.74
CA LEU A 184 -5.09 1.90 -1.42
C LEU A 184 -4.48 3.17 -0.85
N THR A 185 -3.28 3.08 -0.30
CA THR A 185 -2.58 4.21 0.29
C THR A 185 -1.31 4.50 -0.50
N PHE A 186 -1.11 5.77 -0.82
CA PHE A 186 0.14 6.32 -1.33
C PHE A 186 0.68 7.30 -0.29
N ASP A 187 1.79 6.95 0.36
CA ASP A 187 2.52 7.79 1.29
C ASP A 187 3.79 8.28 0.60
N GLY A 188 3.68 9.43 -0.03
CA GLY A 188 4.72 10.03 -0.86
C GLY A 188 5.22 11.33 -0.27
N LYS A 189 6.54 11.54 -0.33
CA LYS A 189 7.19 12.77 0.12
C LYS A 189 6.69 13.97 -0.67
N PHE A 190 6.31 15.05 0.03
CA PHE A 190 6.00 16.31 -0.62
C PHE A 190 7.28 17.02 -1.12
N LEU A 191 7.27 17.44 -2.38
CA LEU A 191 8.34 18.15 -3.04
C LEU A 191 7.82 19.52 -3.49
N PRO A 192 8.20 20.62 -2.79
CA PRO A 192 7.81 21.97 -3.20
C PRO A 192 8.53 22.39 -4.49
N TYR A 193 7.87 23.18 -5.35
CA TYR A 193 8.54 23.83 -6.47
C TYR A 193 9.51 24.91 -5.98
N ALA A 194 10.70 24.95 -6.58
CA ALA A 194 11.68 25.97 -6.30
C ALA A 194 11.20 27.34 -6.79
N LYS A 195 11.50 28.38 -6.00
CA LYS A 195 11.36 29.77 -6.43
C LYS A 195 12.72 30.22 -6.93
N TRP A 196 12.80 30.59 -8.18
CA TRP A 196 13.96 31.21 -8.80
C TRP A 196 13.83 32.71 -8.85
#